data_815e806644c7e60c1c38e2e05c65ed72
#
_entry.id   815e806644c7e60c1c38e2e05c65ed72
#
_cell.length_a   1.000
_cell.length_b   1.000
_cell.length_c   1.000
_cell.angle_alpha   90.00
_cell.angle_beta   90.00
_cell.angle_gamma   90.00
#
_symmetry.space_group_name_H-M   'P 1'
#
loop_
_entity.id
_entity.type
_entity.pdbx_description
1 polymer ?
#
loop_
_entity_poly.entity_id
_entity_poly.type
_entity_poly.pdbx_seq_one_letter_code
_entity_poly.pdbx_strand_id
1 'polypeptide(L)'
;AGFSGLADFVFAMQGLGSGTISLFGSAEMQSKYLPDVRTGQKIAAFALTEPEAGSDAAALTTTAKIEDDFFVLDGEKTLISNGGIADYYTVFAKTGEAPGTRGISAFVVDADTPGVEITERIKVIAPHPLARIRFNKCRIPLAQQIGKGGEGFKMAMATLDIFRSTAAAASLGFARHALDEALERVKSRKMFGSPMSNLKLIQAKLGDMSLDIDASALLIYRAAWTKDNSAEKITREAAMAKLFATEAAPTCYRRSCTNFWWIRCGFRIRC
;
A
#
# COMPACT_ATOMS: atom_id res chain seq x y z
N ALA A 1 2.73 -7.10 11.70
CA ALA A 1 1.81 -6.00 11.39
C ALA A 1 0.78 -5.79 12.50
N GLY A 2 0.06 -6.80 12.97
CA GLY A 2 -1.02 -6.68 13.97
C GLY A 2 -0.68 -5.95 15.28
N PHE A 3 0.60 -5.84 15.62
CA PHE A 3 1.06 -5.18 16.86
C PHE A 3 1.47 -3.71 16.69
N SER A 4 1.69 -3.25 15.47
CA SER A 4 2.13 -1.88 15.19
C SER A 4 1.75 -1.44 13.79
N GLY A 5 0.89 -0.41 13.70
CA GLY A 5 0.53 0.19 12.41
C GLY A 5 1.72 0.87 11.73
N LEU A 6 2.68 1.40 12.49
CA LEU A 6 3.88 1.98 11.92
C LEU A 6 4.78 0.91 11.29
N ALA A 7 4.99 -0.23 11.95
CA ALA A 7 5.77 -1.33 11.40
C ALA A 7 5.13 -1.91 10.14
N ASP A 8 3.80 -2.05 10.13
CA ASP A 8 3.06 -2.47 8.96
C ASP A 8 3.22 -1.49 7.78
N PHE A 9 3.06 -0.20 8.05
CA PHE A 9 3.22 0.85 7.06
C PHE A 9 4.61 0.83 6.42
N VAL A 10 5.68 0.80 7.24
CA VAL A 10 7.07 0.76 6.74
C VAL A 10 7.28 -0.44 5.82
N PHE A 11 6.84 -1.63 6.24
CA PHE A 11 6.99 -2.85 5.45
C PHE A 11 6.19 -2.80 4.13
N ALA A 12 4.91 -2.45 4.19
CA ALA A 12 4.03 -2.46 3.02
C ALA A 12 4.43 -1.40 1.98
N MET A 13 4.77 -0.18 2.42
CA MET A 13 5.12 0.89 1.48
C MET A 13 6.50 0.70 0.85
N GLN A 14 7.44 0.14 1.59
CA GLN A 14 8.75 -0.24 1.06
C GLN A 14 8.61 -1.27 -0.06
N GLY A 15 7.80 -2.29 0.17
CA GLY A 15 7.49 -3.29 -0.84
C GLY A 15 6.76 -2.69 -2.06
N LEU A 16 5.76 -1.84 -1.86
CA LEU A 16 5.03 -1.20 -2.97
C LEU A 16 5.95 -0.33 -3.82
N GLY A 17 6.80 0.50 -3.19
CA GLY A 17 7.72 1.40 -3.89
C GLY A 17 8.74 0.67 -4.75
N SER A 18 9.23 -0.49 -4.29
CA SER A 18 10.23 -1.32 -4.99
C SER A 18 9.61 -2.43 -5.87
N GLY A 19 8.32 -2.72 -5.72
CA GLY A 19 7.66 -3.86 -6.34
C GLY A 19 7.72 -3.88 -7.86
N THR A 20 7.56 -2.72 -8.51
CA THR A 20 7.66 -2.63 -9.97
C THR A 20 9.07 -2.96 -10.46
N ILE A 21 10.12 -2.53 -9.74
CA ILE A 21 11.52 -2.89 -10.06
C ILE A 21 11.73 -4.39 -9.89
N SER A 22 11.22 -4.96 -8.80
CA SER A 22 11.35 -6.40 -8.53
C SER A 22 10.70 -7.27 -9.60
N LEU A 23 9.58 -6.83 -10.17
CA LEU A 23 8.81 -7.60 -11.15
C LEU A 23 9.28 -7.39 -12.59
N PHE A 24 9.75 -6.19 -12.93
CA PHE A 24 9.95 -5.78 -14.32
C PHE A 24 11.29 -5.06 -14.58
N GLY A 25 12.07 -4.77 -13.55
CA GLY A 25 13.38 -4.13 -13.69
C GLY A 25 14.42 -5.06 -14.34
N SER A 26 15.40 -4.48 -15.04
CA SER A 26 16.57 -5.24 -15.51
C SER A 26 17.39 -5.78 -14.34
N ALA A 27 18.24 -6.77 -14.60
CA ALA A 27 19.14 -7.33 -13.58
C ALA A 27 20.04 -6.26 -12.94
N GLU A 28 20.53 -5.31 -13.75
CA GLU A 28 21.34 -4.18 -13.26
C GLU A 28 20.52 -3.26 -12.33
N MET A 29 19.28 -2.93 -12.74
CA MET A 29 18.39 -2.10 -11.94
C MET A 29 18.01 -2.78 -10.62
N GLN A 30 17.69 -4.08 -10.66
CA GLN A 30 17.40 -4.85 -9.45
C GLN A 30 18.62 -4.90 -8.51
N SER A 31 19.82 -5.14 -9.05
CA SER A 31 21.07 -5.15 -8.28
C SER A 31 21.38 -3.78 -7.65
N LYS A 32 21.04 -2.68 -8.34
CA LYS A 32 21.33 -1.32 -7.87
C LYS A 32 20.39 -0.89 -6.74
N TYR A 33 19.09 -1.22 -6.83
CA TYR A 33 18.08 -0.64 -5.94
C TYR A 33 17.58 -1.58 -4.84
N LEU A 34 17.40 -2.88 -5.14
CA LEU A 34 16.71 -3.79 -4.22
C LEU A 34 17.49 -4.18 -2.96
N PRO A 35 18.84 -4.34 -2.97
CA PRO A 35 19.59 -4.69 -1.75
C PRO A 35 19.41 -3.68 -0.63
N ASP A 36 19.53 -2.38 -0.93
CA ASP A 36 19.42 -1.30 0.05
C ASP A 36 18.00 -1.15 0.58
N VAL A 37 16.99 -1.38 -0.27
CA VAL A 37 15.58 -1.42 0.14
C VAL A 37 15.31 -2.58 1.10
N ARG A 38 15.86 -3.76 0.81
CA ARG A 38 15.71 -4.95 1.64
C ARG A 38 16.32 -4.79 3.03
N THR A 39 17.42 -4.05 3.13
CA THR A 39 18.09 -3.78 4.41
C THR A 39 17.53 -2.53 5.12
N GLY A 40 16.63 -1.78 4.47
CA GLY A 40 16.09 -0.53 5.00
C GLY A 40 17.06 0.66 4.92
N GLN A 41 18.16 0.54 4.20
CA GLN A 41 19.11 1.64 3.98
C GLN A 41 18.58 2.66 2.98
N LYS A 42 17.71 2.24 2.07
CA LYS A 42 16.98 3.12 1.16
C LYS A 42 15.48 2.94 1.28
N ILE A 43 14.77 4.04 1.17
CA ILE A 43 13.32 4.10 1.20
C ILE A 43 12.80 4.27 -0.22
N ALA A 44 11.84 3.43 -0.62
CA ALA A 44 11.19 3.47 -1.91
C ALA A 44 9.80 4.11 -1.84
N ALA A 45 9.37 4.76 -2.92
CA ALA A 45 8.02 5.28 -3.05
C ALA A 45 7.41 4.96 -4.42
N PHE A 46 6.07 4.80 -4.44
CA PHE A 46 5.29 4.50 -5.64
C PHE A 46 4.48 5.74 -6.04
N ALA A 47 4.85 6.38 -7.16
CA ALA A 47 4.33 7.67 -7.58
C ALA A 47 3.45 7.52 -8.85
N LEU A 48 2.21 7.06 -8.64
CA LEU A 48 1.21 6.89 -9.70
C LEU A 48 0.19 8.03 -9.71
N THR A 49 -0.45 8.31 -8.57
CA THR A 49 -1.60 9.20 -8.41
C THR A 49 -1.27 10.65 -8.68
N GLU A 50 -2.16 11.35 -9.38
CA GLU A 50 -2.11 12.79 -9.66
C GLU A 50 -3.34 13.50 -9.08
N PRO A 51 -3.33 14.84 -8.95
CA PRO A 51 -4.50 15.57 -8.43
C PRO A 51 -5.81 15.23 -9.15
N GLU A 52 -5.78 15.11 -10.49
CA GLU A 52 -6.96 14.83 -11.32
C GLU A 52 -7.02 13.36 -11.81
N ALA A 53 -6.06 12.49 -11.41
CA ALA A 53 -5.99 11.11 -11.84
C ALA A 53 -5.71 10.18 -10.65
N GLY A 54 -6.77 9.84 -9.92
CA GLY A 54 -6.76 8.87 -8.82
C GLY A 54 -7.32 7.53 -9.26
N SER A 55 -8.64 7.34 -9.14
CA SER A 55 -9.32 6.10 -9.58
C SER A 55 -9.18 5.87 -11.08
N ASP A 56 -9.24 6.93 -11.89
CA ASP A 56 -8.88 6.89 -13.30
C ASP A 56 -7.38 7.16 -13.49
N ALA A 57 -6.56 6.19 -13.10
CA ALA A 57 -5.11 6.29 -13.22
C ALA A 57 -4.62 6.37 -14.69
N ALA A 58 -5.47 6.03 -15.67
CA ALA A 58 -5.14 6.18 -17.09
C ALA A 58 -5.16 7.64 -17.55
N ALA A 59 -5.87 8.51 -16.82
CA ALA A 59 -5.97 9.94 -17.12
C ALA A 59 -4.75 10.75 -16.66
N LEU A 60 -3.72 10.12 -16.10
CA LEU A 60 -2.51 10.83 -15.67
C LEU A 60 -1.96 11.76 -16.76
N THR A 61 -1.38 12.89 -16.35
CA THR A 61 -0.91 13.97 -17.23
C THR A 61 0.59 14.16 -17.21
N THR A 62 1.29 13.66 -16.18
CA THR A 62 2.75 13.69 -16.13
C THR A 62 3.33 13.09 -17.41
N THR A 63 4.28 13.79 -18.03
CA THR A 63 4.92 13.37 -19.28
C THR A 63 6.38 13.00 -19.06
N ALA A 64 6.89 12.12 -19.92
CA ALA A 64 8.32 11.83 -20.04
C ALA A 64 8.68 11.86 -21.52
N LYS A 65 9.44 12.85 -21.96
CA LYS A 65 9.88 13.02 -23.35
C LYS A 65 11.36 12.68 -23.48
N ILE A 66 11.72 12.05 -24.60
CA ILE A 66 13.13 11.80 -24.90
C ILE A 66 13.74 13.08 -25.44
N GLU A 67 14.83 13.52 -24.82
CA GLU A 67 15.69 14.60 -25.26
C GLU A 67 17.15 14.12 -25.15
N ASP A 68 17.81 13.97 -26.29
CA ASP A 68 19.14 13.35 -26.39
C ASP A 68 19.16 11.95 -25.75
N ASP A 69 20.04 11.72 -24.77
CA ASP A 69 20.20 10.45 -24.05
C ASP A 69 19.44 10.40 -22.73
N PHE A 70 18.41 11.24 -22.55
CA PHE A 70 17.64 11.38 -21.32
C PHE A 70 16.13 11.34 -21.58
N PHE A 71 15.39 10.86 -20.58
CA PHE A 71 13.99 11.23 -20.41
C PHE A 71 13.88 12.52 -19.61
N VAL A 72 13.06 13.44 -20.06
CA VAL A 72 12.69 14.66 -19.34
C VAL A 72 11.29 14.52 -18.81
N LEU A 73 11.17 14.37 -17.50
CA LEU A 73 9.90 14.24 -16.80
C LEU A 73 9.36 15.62 -16.42
N ASP A 74 8.07 15.85 -16.71
CA ASP A 74 7.37 17.06 -16.28
C ASP A 74 5.94 16.72 -15.82
N GLY A 75 5.56 17.17 -14.60
CA GLY A 75 4.25 16.91 -14.03
C GLY A 75 4.24 16.90 -12.52
N GLU A 76 3.12 16.42 -11.95
CA GLU A 76 2.91 16.42 -10.50
C GLU A 76 2.25 15.12 -10.03
N LYS A 77 2.73 14.58 -8.91
CA LYS A 77 2.16 13.42 -8.23
C LYS A 77 1.70 13.81 -6.83
N THR A 78 0.58 13.26 -6.38
CA THR A 78 0.01 13.57 -5.07
C THR A 78 -0.32 12.32 -4.27
N LEU A 79 -0.48 12.46 -2.95
CA LEU A 79 -0.77 11.38 -2.02
C LEU A 79 0.30 10.26 -2.09
N ILE A 80 1.54 10.64 -2.32
CA ILE A 80 2.62 9.67 -2.47
C ILE A 80 3.12 9.27 -1.09
N SER A 81 2.90 8.00 -0.75
CA SER A 81 3.43 7.37 0.46
C SER A 81 4.95 7.34 0.42
N ASN A 82 5.60 7.60 1.55
CA ASN A 82 7.04 7.87 1.67
C ASN A 82 7.50 9.12 0.92
N GLY A 83 6.59 9.92 0.35
CA GLY A 83 6.94 11.17 -0.31
C GLY A 83 7.70 12.11 0.63
N GLY A 84 8.82 12.63 0.15
CA GLY A 84 9.70 13.54 0.89
C GLY A 84 10.59 12.89 1.94
N ILE A 85 10.58 11.54 2.05
CA ILE A 85 11.55 10.74 2.81
C ILE A 85 12.16 9.61 1.97
N ALA A 86 11.61 9.34 0.78
CA ALA A 86 12.12 8.31 -0.12
C ALA A 86 13.46 8.72 -0.75
N ASP A 87 14.32 7.73 -0.97
CA ASP A 87 15.57 7.87 -1.71
C ASP A 87 15.35 7.75 -3.22
N TYR A 88 14.28 7.07 -3.63
CA TYR A 88 13.84 7.03 -5.03
C TYR A 88 12.34 6.82 -5.18
N TYR A 89 11.84 7.18 -6.33
CA TYR A 89 10.44 7.07 -6.72
C TYR A 89 10.29 6.16 -7.94
N THR A 90 9.35 5.21 -7.89
CA THR A 90 8.84 4.54 -9.08
C THR A 90 7.73 5.42 -9.67
N VAL A 91 8.01 6.08 -10.79
CA VAL A 91 7.15 7.10 -11.40
C VAL A 91 6.51 6.58 -12.67
N PHE A 92 5.21 6.85 -12.86
CA PHE A 92 4.49 6.53 -14.08
C PHE A 92 4.16 7.81 -14.84
N ALA A 93 4.54 7.86 -16.14
CA ALA A 93 4.37 9.05 -16.96
C ALA A 93 3.98 8.68 -18.41
N LYS A 94 3.35 9.61 -19.13
CA LYS A 94 3.04 9.47 -20.55
C LYS A 94 4.30 9.66 -21.37
N THR A 95 4.61 8.68 -22.20
CA THR A 95 5.69 8.71 -23.19
C THR A 95 5.18 8.81 -24.63
N GLY A 96 3.89 8.52 -24.83
CA GLY A 96 3.22 8.83 -26.10
C GLY A 96 3.34 7.76 -27.18
N GLU A 97 3.79 6.54 -26.86
CA GLU A 97 3.91 5.44 -27.84
C GLU A 97 2.57 5.07 -28.46
N ALA A 98 1.48 5.20 -27.69
CA ALA A 98 0.13 4.96 -28.14
C ALA A 98 -0.90 5.74 -27.29
N PRO A 99 -2.14 5.92 -27.74
CA PRO A 99 -3.17 6.56 -26.93
C PRO A 99 -3.58 5.71 -25.71
N GLY A 100 -4.04 6.41 -24.64
CA GLY A 100 -4.54 5.80 -23.40
C GLY A 100 -3.46 5.10 -22.58
N THR A 101 -3.79 3.97 -22.02
CA THR A 101 -2.91 3.21 -21.11
C THR A 101 -1.64 2.67 -21.75
N ARG A 102 -1.65 2.49 -23.07
CA ARG A 102 -0.49 2.00 -23.84
C ARG A 102 0.57 3.06 -24.11
N GLY A 103 0.29 4.30 -23.80
CA GLY A 103 1.27 5.40 -23.85
C GLY A 103 1.86 5.76 -22.50
N ILE A 104 1.74 4.90 -21.49
CA ILE A 104 2.27 5.12 -20.14
C ILE A 104 3.46 4.19 -19.91
N SER A 105 4.58 4.76 -19.46
CA SER A 105 5.81 4.04 -19.10
C SER A 105 6.14 4.22 -17.63
N ALA A 106 7.01 3.37 -17.11
CA ALA A 106 7.44 3.39 -15.72
C ALA A 106 8.94 3.73 -15.62
N PHE A 107 9.33 4.49 -14.62
CA PHE A 107 10.68 5.00 -14.43
C PHE A 107 11.10 4.90 -12.97
N VAL A 108 12.40 4.74 -12.74
CA VAL A 108 13.02 5.02 -11.44
C VAL A 108 13.56 6.44 -11.47
N VAL A 109 13.24 7.24 -10.46
CA VAL A 109 13.75 8.60 -10.31
C VAL A 109 14.37 8.71 -8.92
N ASP A 110 15.68 8.89 -8.86
CA ASP A 110 16.40 9.13 -7.60
C ASP A 110 15.93 10.47 -7.00
N ALA A 111 15.75 10.52 -5.68
CA ALA A 111 15.11 11.68 -5.03
C ALA A 111 15.97 12.96 -5.10
N ASP A 112 17.28 12.83 -5.26
CA ASP A 112 18.24 13.91 -5.43
C ASP A 112 18.38 14.40 -6.89
N THR A 113 17.60 13.80 -7.83
CA THR A 113 17.63 14.24 -9.23
C THR A 113 17.16 15.70 -9.34
N PRO A 114 17.93 16.57 -10.03
CA PRO A 114 17.52 17.96 -10.24
C PRO A 114 16.13 18.05 -10.86
N GLY A 115 15.29 18.94 -10.29
CA GLY A 115 13.89 19.11 -10.71
C GLY A 115 12.88 18.25 -9.94
N VAL A 116 13.30 17.39 -9.01
CA VAL A 116 12.41 16.72 -8.06
C VAL A 116 12.17 17.67 -6.88
N GLU A 117 10.92 18.06 -6.67
CA GLU A 117 10.53 19.03 -5.64
C GLU A 117 9.40 18.48 -4.78
N ILE A 118 9.54 18.54 -3.46
CA ILE A 118 8.46 18.22 -2.52
C ILE A 118 7.66 19.51 -2.28
N THR A 119 6.52 19.63 -2.97
CA THR A 119 5.72 20.87 -2.92
C THR A 119 4.80 20.92 -1.70
N GLU A 120 4.40 19.76 -1.17
CA GLU A 120 3.53 19.70 0.00
C GLU A 120 3.79 18.42 0.81
N ARG A 121 3.81 18.54 2.14
CA ARG A 121 3.72 17.39 3.07
C ARG A 121 2.30 17.29 3.58
N ILE A 122 1.57 16.26 3.16
CA ILE A 122 0.15 16.07 3.45
C ILE A 122 0.01 15.42 4.84
N LYS A 123 -0.71 16.09 5.74
CA LYS A 123 -0.97 15.57 7.09
C LYS A 123 -2.25 14.74 7.10
N VAL A 124 -2.16 13.55 7.65
CA VAL A 124 -3.28 12.63 7.88
C VAL A 124 -3.31 12.19 9.34
N ILE A 125 -4.41 11.56 9.79
CA ILE A 125 -4.55 11.08 11.18
C ILE A 125 -3.55 9.96 11.54
N ALA A 126 -3.16 9.15 10.57
CA ALA A 126 -2.16 8.10 10.78
C ALA A 126 -0.73 8.67 10.71
N PRO A 127 0.26 8.07 11.38
CA PRO A 127 1.68 8.43 11.24
C PRO A 127 2.21 7.94 9.87
N HIS A 128 1.70 8.55 8.80
CA HIS A 128 1.90 8.15 7.42
C HIS A 128 2.50 9.32 6.65
N PRO A 129 3.80 9.30 6.29
CA PRO A 129 4.39 10.35 5.48
C PRO A 129 3.78 10.31 4.07
N LEU A 130 3.04 11.35 3.75
CA LEU A 130 2.46 11.60 2.44
C LEU A 130 2.96 12.93 1.90
N ALA A 131 3.21 12.99 0.60
CA ALA A 131 3.60 14.22 -0.05
C ALA A 131 3.00 14.38 -1.45
N ARG A 132 3.04 15.64 -1.91
CA ARG A 132 2.90 16.05 -3.29
C ARG A 132 4.30 16.31 -3.83
N ILE A 133 4.57 15.78 -5.02
CA ILE A 133 5.89 15.80 -5.65
C ILE A 133 5.73 16.38 -7.05
N ARG A 134 6.51 17.42 -7.34
CA ARG A 134 6.62 17.99 -8.67
C ARG A 134 7.90 17.52 -9.34
N PHE A 135 7.78 17.13 -10.60
CA PHE A 135 8.87 16.88 -11.52
C PHE A 135 8.94 18.06 -12.48
N ASN A 136 9.93 18.92 -12.33
CA ASN A 136 10.11 20.13 -13.11
C ASN A 136 11.27 19.91 -14.09
N LYS A 137 10.96 19.47 -15.30
CA LYS A 137 11.96 19.11 -16.35
C LYS A 137 13.07 18.22 -15.81
N CYS A 138 12.69 17.24 -15.03
CA CYS A 138 13.59 16.31 -14.36
C CYS A 138 14.23 15.39 -15.40
N ARG A 139 15.55 15.46 -15.57
CA ARG A 139 16.31 14.66 -16.55
C ARG A 139 16.80 13.38 -15.91
N ILE A 140 16.42 12.24 -16.45
CA ILE A 140 16.88 10.92 -16.01
C ILE A 140 17.46 10.15 -17.19
N PRO A 141 18.52 9.33 -16.98
CA PRO A 141 19.11 8.49 -18.02
C PRO A 141 18.09 7.52 -18.62
N LEU A 142 18.22 7.18 -19.90
CA LEU A 142 17.35 6.21 -20.57
C LEU A 142 17.32 4.86 -19.85
N ALA A 143 18.42 4.46 -19.22
CA ALA A 143 18.53 3.23 -18.45
C ALA A 143 17.64 3.17 -17.18
N GLN A 144 17.04 4.30 -16.77
CA GLN A 144 16.11 4.35 -15.64
C GLN A 144 14.65 4.04 -16.02
N GLN A 145 14.37 3.72 -17.29
CA GLN A 145 13.08 3.17 -17.69
C GLN A 145 12.95 1.73 -17.19
N ILE A 146 11.83 1.42 -16.54
CA ILE A 146 11.51 0.06 -16.08
C ILE A 146 10.81 -0.68 -17.23
N GLY A 147 11.37 -1.82 -17.63
CA GLY A 147 10.80 -2.67 -18.69
C GLY A 147 10.70 -1.96 -20.04
N LYS A 148 9.61 -2.20 -20.77
CA LYS A 148 9.40 -1.63 -22.11
C LYS A 148 8.52 -0.37 -22.06
N GLY A 149 8.77 0.55 -22.96
CA GLY A 149 7.93 1.71 -23.19
C GLY A 149 6.47 1.32 -23.48
N GLY A 150 5.51 2.09 -22.98
CA GLY A 150 4.08 1.84 -23.14
C GLY A 150 3.49 0.72 -22.27
N GLU A 151 4.28 0.01 -21.48
CA GLU A 151 3.80 -1.06 -20.58
C GLU A 151 3.63 -0.62 -19.11
N GLY A 152 3.89 0.65 -18.78
CA GLY A 152 3.87 1.16 -17.41
C GLY A 152 2.54 0.97 -16.70
N PHE A 153 1.41 1.15 -17.38
CA PHE A 153 0.10 0.92 -16.78
C PHE A 153 -0.11 -0.56 -16.39
N LYS A 154 0.30 -1.49 -17.26
CA LYS A 154 0.25 -2.93 -16.98
C LYS A 154 1.12 -3.27 -15.76
N MET A 155 2.31 -2.67 -15.69
CA MET A 155 3.24 -2.85 -14.56
C MET A 155 2.65 -2.31 -13.25
N ALA A 156 2.04 -1.11 -13.29
CA ALA A 156 1.35 -0.52 -12.14
C ALA A 156 0.24 -1.44 -11.62
N MET A 157 -0.63 -1.93 -12.50
CA MET A 157 -1.74 -2.82 -12.11
C MET A 157 -1.25 -4.16 -11.56
N ALA A 158 -0.21 -4.76 -12.15
CA ALA A 158 0.38 -6.00 -11.68
C ALA A 158 1.02 -5.85 -10.29
N THR A 159 1.70 -4.71 -10.05
CA THR A 159 2.24 -4.37 -8.73
C THR A 159 1.11 -4.21 -7.72
N LEU A 160 0.07 -3.43 -8.04
CA LEU A 160 -1.07 -3.22 -7.16
C LEU A 160 -1.85 -4.50 -6.85
N ASP A 161 -1.95 -5.46 -7.76
CA ASP A 161 -2.63 -6.74 -7.52
C ASP A 161 -1.95 -7.54 -6.41
N ILE A 162 -0.62 -7.54 -6.35
CA ILE A 162 0.13 -8.17 -5.25
C ILE A 162 -0.13 -7.39 -3.95
N PHE A 163 0.00 -6.07 -3.99
CA PHE A 163 -0.08 -5.24 -2.78
C PHE A 163 -1.50 -5.07 -2.23
N ARG A 164 -2.55 -5.32 -3.01
CA ARG A 164 -3.92 -5.47 -2.49
C ARG A 164 -4.03 -6.64 -1.52
N SER A 165 -3.42 -7.78 -1.85
CA SER A 165 -3.43 -8.95 -0.98
C SER A 165 -2.63 -8.73 0.31
N THR A 166 -1.49 -8.03 0.25
CA THR A 166 -0.69 -7.71 1.45
C THR A 166 -1.39 -6.68 2.35
N ALA A 167 -2.06 -5.68 1.77
CA ALA A 167 -2.88 -4.72 2.53
C ALA A 167 -4.07 -5.42 3.24
N ALA A 168 -4.67 -6.43 2.59
CA ALA A 168 -5.67 -7.27 3.21
C ALA A 168 -5.09 -8.07 4.40
N ALA A 169 -3.90 -8.64 4.24
CA ALA A 169 -3.22 -9.38 5.30
C ALA A 169 -2.85 -8.50 6.51
N ALA A 170 -2.48 -7.25 6.27
CA ALA A 170 -2.26 -6.27 7.32
C ALA A 170 -3.55 -6.03 8.13
N SER A 171 -4.66 -5.79 7.44
CA SER A 171 -5.98 -5.59 8.06
C SER A 171 -6.41 -6.81 8.87
N LEU A 172 -6.18 -8.02 8.35
CA LEU A 172 -6.42 -9.27 9.08
C LEU A 172 -5.58 -9.34 10.38
N GLY A 173 -4.30 -8.93 10.33
CA GLY A 173 -3.44 -8.86 11.50
C GLY A 173 -3.99 -7.94 12.58
N PHE A 174 -4.49 -6.76 12.21
CA PHE A 174 -5.13 -5.84 13.15
C PHE A 174 -6.44 -6.41 13.73
N ALA A 175 -7.27 -7.07 12.92
CA ALA A 175 -8.51 -7.69 13.38
C ALA A 175 -8.23 -8.83 14.37
N ARG A 176 -7.23 -9.68 14.13
CA ARG A 176 -6.81 -10.75 15.05
C ARG A 176 -6.35 -10.18 16.38
N HIS A 177 -5.48 -9.18 16.35
CA HIS A 177 -5.03 -8.54 17.58
C HIS A 177 -6.18 -7.93 18.39
N ALA A 178 -7.13 -7.27 17.70
CA ALA A 178 -8.32 -6.72 18.35
C ALA A 178 -9.20 -7.80 19.01
N LEU A 179 -9.32 -8.99 18.40
CA LEU A 179 -10.03 -10.12 18.99
C LEU A 179 -9.31 -10.68 20.20
N ASP A 180 -7.98 -10.85 20.14
CA ASP A 180 -7.18 -11.37 21.26
C ASP A 180 -7.32 -10.46 22.50
N GLU A 181 -7.15 -9.15 22.33
CA GLU A 181 -7.35 -8.14 23.37
C GLU A 181 -8.78 -8.19 23.95
N ALA A 182 -9.78 -8.34 23.06
CA ALA A 182 -11.16 -8.46 23.48
C ALA A 182 -11.39 -9.71 24.33
N LEU A 183 -10.85 -10.87 23.93
CA LEU A 183 -10.99 -12.15 24.63
C LEU A 183 -10.33 -12.08 26.02
N GLU A 184 -9.13 -11.52 26.16
CA GLU A 184 -8.48 -11.34 27.47
C GLU A 184 -9.32 -10.47 28.39
N ARG A 185 -9.85 -9.37 27.86
CA ARG A 185 -10.66 -8.43 28.62
C ARG A 185 -11.97 -9.06 29.13
N VAL A 186 -12.74 -9.75 28.28
CA VAL A 186 -14.02 -10.31 28.68
C VAL A 186 -13.89 -11.44 29.68
N LYS A 187 -12.76 -12.16 29.68
CA LYS A 187 -12.46 -13.20 30.67
C LYS A 187 -12.09 -12.60 32.04
N SER A 188 -11.36 -11.50 32.06
CA SER A 188 -10.88 -10.87 33.28
C SER A 188 -11.89 -9.97 33.95
N ARG A 189 -12.73 -9.24 33.17
CA ARG A 189 -13.69 -8.28 33.69
C ARG A 189 -14.96 -8.97 34.24
N LYS A 190 -15.34 -8.61 35.46
CA LYS A 190 -16.64 -9.03 36.05
C LYS A 190 -17.69 -7.94 35.86
N MET A 191 -18.91 -8.34 35.51
CA MET A 191 -20.10 -7.51 35.43
C MET A 191 -21.30 -8.30 35.93
N PHE A 192 -22.18 -7.68 36.70
CA PHE A 192 -23.36 -8.32 37.31
C PHE A 192 -23.00 -9.61 38.10
N GLY A 193 -21.87 -9.60 38.79
CA GLY A 193 -21.42 -10.73 39.64
C GLY A 193 -20.73 -11.88 38.89
N SER A 194 -20.62 -11.83 37.57
CA SER A 194 -20.01 -12.92 36.76
C SER A 194 -19.02 -12.36 35.72
N PRO A 195 -18.12 -13.22 35.14
CA PRO A 195 -17.30 -12.78 34.03
C PRO A 195 -18.11 -12.22 32.86
N MET A 196 -17.61 -11.15 32.25
CA MET A 196 -18.28 -10.50 31.11
C MET A 196 -18.45 -11.44 29.91
N SER A 197 -17.61 -12.45 29.78
CA SER A 197 -17.70 -13.52 28.79
C SER A 197 -19.00 -14.35 28.87
N ASN A 198 -19.72 -14.31 30.01
CA ASN A 198 -20.99 -15.03 30.18
C ASN A 198 -22.19 -14.28 29.56
N LEU A 199 -22.01 -13.03 29.16
CA LEU A 199 -23.07 -12.24 28.56
C LEU A 199 -23.28 -12.64 27.10
N LYS A 200 -24.52 -13.06 26.75
CA LYS A 200 -24.86 -13.54 25.40
C LYS A 200 -24.57 -12.52 24.29
N LEU A 201 -24.79 -11.24 24.54
CA LEU A 201 -24.49 -10.18 23.58
C LEU A 201 -22.97 -10.07 23.30
N ILE A 202 -22.15 -10.30 24.30
CA ILE A 202 -20.68 -10.30 24.16
C ILE A 202 -20.24 -11.52 23.35
N GLN A 203 -20.78 -12.71 23.66
CA GLN A 203 -20.51 -13.95 22.91
C GLN A 203 -20.88 -13.79 21.44
N ALA A 204 -22.05 -13.21 21.12
CA ALA A 204 -22.45 -12.96 19.75
C ALA A 204 -21.47 -12.05 18.99
N LYS A 205 -21.04 -10.93 19.63
CA LYS A 205 -20.06 -10.01 19.02
C LYS A 205 -18.69 -10.65 18.78
N LEU A 206 -18.23 -11.49 19.70
CA LEU A 206 -16.97 -12.22 19.54
C LEU A 206 -17.09 -13.29 18.44
N GLY A 207 -18.24 -13.94 18.33
CA GLY A 207 -18.54 -14.88 17.25
C GLY A 207 -18.50 -14.21 15.88
N ASP A 208 -19.14 -13.04 15.74
CA ASP A 208 -19.09 -12.24 14.51
C ASP A 208 -17.66 -11.82 14.15
N MET A 209 -16.85 -11.36 15.14
CA MET A 209 -15.45 -11.01 14.91
C MET A 209 -14.64 -12.21 14.41
N SER A 210 -14.84 -13.39 15.01
CA SER A 210 -14.15 -14.62 14.60
C SER A 210 -14.52 -15.00 13.16
N LEU A 211 -15.80 -14.91 12.81
CA LEU A 211 -16.27 -15.19 11.45
C LEU A 211 -15.65 -14.23 10.41
N ASP A 212 -15.65 -12.94 10.70
CA ASP A 212 -15.06 -11.91 9.83
C ASP A 212 -13.54 -12.15 9.62
N ILE A 213 -12.84 -12.58 10.67
CA ILE A 213 -11.40 -12.91 10.64
C ILE A 213 -11.14 -14.14 9.78
N ASP A 214 -11.91 -15.23 9.97
CA ASP A 214 -11.73 -16.46 9.22
C ASP A 214 -12.06 -16.28 7.74
N ALA A 215 -13.16 -15.59 7.43
CA ALA A 215 -13.52 -15.25 6.06
C ALA A 215 -12.44 -14.39 5.38
N SER A 216 -11.89 -13.38 6.10
CA SER A 216 -10.77 -12.57 5.60
C SER A 216 -9.55 -13.43 5.30
N ALA A 217 -9.18 -14.33 6.22
CA ALA A 217 -8.03 -15.22 6.06
C ALA A 217 -8.18 -16.13 4.83
N LEU A 218 -9.33 -16.74 4.64
CA LEU A 218 -9.61 -17.62 3.49
C LEU A 218 -9.52 -16.87 2.16
N LEU A 219 -10.05 -15.66 2.08
CA LEU A 219 -9.95 -14.84 0.86
C LEU A 219 -8.50 -14.43 0.54
N ILE A 220 -7.73 -14.08 1.57
CA ILE A 220 -6.31 -13.71 1.42
C ILE A 220 -5.49 -14.92 0.97
N TYR A 221 -5.65 -16.06 1.65
CA TYR A 221 -4.93 -17.28 1.28
C TYR A 221 -5.30 -17.78 -0.10
N ARG A 222 -6.57 -17.66 -0.50
CA ARG A 222 -7.00 -17.95 -1.87
C ARG A 222 -6.30 -17.07 -2.88
N ALA A 223 -6.20 -15.74 -2.63
CA ALA A 223 -5.51 -14.83 -3.54
C ALA A 223 -4.03 -15.17 -3.67
N ALA A 224 -3.34 -15.45 -2.55
CA ALA A 224 -1.94 -15.87 -2.53
C ALA A 224 -1.75 -17.19 -3.27
N TRP A 225 -2.53 -18.21 -2.94
CA TRP A 225 -2.47 -19.53 -3.58
C TRP A 225 -2.70 -19.46 -5.09
N THR A 226 -3.68 -18.65 -5.53
CA THR A 226 -3.96 -18.45 -6.95
C THR A 226 -2.74 -17.84 -7.66
N LYS A 227 -2.03 -16.90 -7.01
CA LYS A 227 -0.80 -16.31 -7.56
C LYS A 227 0.33 -17.33 -7.64
N ASP A 228 0.55 -18.09 -6.58
CA ASP A 228 1.64 -19.08 -6.49
C ASP A 228 1.45 -20.26 -7.45
N ASN A 229 0.19 -20.58 -7.80
CA ASN A 229 -0.14 -21.65 -8.75
C ASN A 229 -0.33 -21.14 -10.19
N SER A 230 0.51 -20.18 -10.61
CA SER A 230 0.72 -19.79 -12.01
C SER A 230 -0.41 -18.96 -12.65
N ALA A 231 -1.30 -18.36 -11.89
CA ALA A 231 -2.22 -17.38 -12.47
C ALA A 231 -1.47 -16.13 -12.90
N GLU A 232 -1.57 -15.78 -14.18
CA GLU A 232 -0.98 -14.56 -14.73
C GLU A 232 -1.56 -13.30 -14.04
N LYS A 233 -2.87 -13.34 -13.76
CA LYS A 233 -3.60 -12.25 -13.10
C LYS A 233 -4.42 -12.76 -11.93
N ILE A 234 -4.39 -12.03 -10.82
CA ILE A 234 -5.17 -12.30 -9.61
C ILE A 234 -6.05 -11.11 -9.21
N THR A 235 -6.35 -10.23 -10.15
CA THR A 235 -7.06 -8.96 -9.89
C THR A 235 -8.36 -9.16 -9.12
N ARG A 236 -9.15 -10.17 -9.49
CA ARG A 236 -10.42 -10.49 -8.83
C ARG A 236 -10.20 -10.94 -7.38
N GLU A 237 -9.34 -11.93 -7.17
CA GLU A 237 -9.05 -12.54 -5.88
C GLU A 237 -8.42 -11.49 -4.93
N ALA A 238 -7.46 -10.72 -5.42
CA ALA A 238 -6.80 -9.65 -4.66
C ALA A 238 -7.79 -8.53 -4.29
N ALA A 239 -8.68 -8.14 -5.22
CA ALA A 239 -9.70 -7.12 -4.95
C ALA A 239 -10.72 -7.58 -3.91
N MET A 240 -11.19 -8.83 -4.01
CA MET A 240 -12.11 -9.42 -3.03
C MET A 240 -11.48 -9.51 -1.64
N ALA A 241 -10.25 -10.02 -1.55
CA ALA A 241 -9.51 -10.13 -0.30
C ALA A 241 -9.31 -8.75 0.35
N LYS A 242 -8.84 -7.77 -0.44
CA LYS A 242 -8.64 -6.41 0.05
C LYS A 242 -9.93 -5.79 0.55
N LEU A 243 -10.98 -5.79 -0.26
CA LEU A 243 -12.25 -5.16 0.10
C LEU A 243 -12.79 -5.75 1.39
N PHE A 244 -12.96 -7.09 1.44
CA PHE A 244 -13.56 -7.75 2.60
C PHE A 244 -12.73 -7.51 3.88
N ALA A 245 -11.41 -7.77 3.85
CA ALA A 245 -10.58 -7.66 5.04
C ALA A 245 -10.47 -6.21 5.56
N THR A 246 -10.42 -5.21 4.66
CA THR A 246 -10.34 -3.80 5.07
C THR A 246 -11.67 -3.23 5.59
N GLU A 247 -12.81 -3.81 5.25
CA GLU A 247 -14.11 -3.46 5.82
C GLU A 247 -14.38 -4.23 7.14
N ALA A 248 -13.93 -5.47 7.23
CA ALA A 248 -14.07 -6.30 8.44
C ALA A 248 -13.21 -5.76 9.61
N ALA A 249 -11.97 -5.35 9.37
CA ALA A 249 -11.05 -4.93 10.43
C ALA A 249 -11.54 -3.73 11.25
N PRO A 250 -12.02 -2.60 10.69
CA PRO A 250 -12.61 -1.51 11.45
C PRO A 250 -13.85 -1.93 12.24
N THR A 251 -14.63 -2.90 11.71
CA THR A 251 -15.80 -3.44 12.40
C THR A 251 -15.39 -4.26 13.61
N CYS A 252 -14.39 -5.14 13.48
CA CYS A 252 -13.80 -5.85 14.60
C CYS A 252 -13.26 -4.88 15.67
N TYR A 253 -12.52 -3.87 15.24
CA TYR A 253 -11.99 -2.84 16.14
C TYR A 253 -13.11 -2.10 16.88
N ARG A 254 -14.14 -1.62 16.18
CA ARG A 254 -15.31 -0.95 16.81
C ARG A 254 -16.04 -1.88 17.79
N ARG A 255 -16.25 -3.16 17.44
CA ARG A 255 -16.85 -4.16 18.34
C ARG A 255 -16.00 -4.38 19.57
N SER A 256 -14.67 -4.39 19.43
CA SER A 256 -13.73 -4.45 20.55
C SER A 256 -13.84 -3.18 21.42
N CYS A 257 -13.81 -1.98 20.86
CA CYS A 257 -13.88 -0.72 21.60
C CYS A 257 -15.24 -0.43 22.24
N THR A 258 -16.36 -0.65 21.56
CA THR A 258 -17.70 -0.36 22.10
C THR A 258 -18.12 -1.25 23.27
N ASN A 259 -17.48 -2.42 23.40
CA ASN A 259 -17.63 -3.27 24.58
C ASN A 259 -16.73 -2.83 25.75
N PHE A 260 -15.80 -1.89 25.51
CA PHE A 260 -14.64 -1.63 26.40
C PHE A 260 -14.29 -0.17 26.52
N TRP A 261 -15.20 0.68 26.93
CA TRP A 261 -15.10 2.13 27.08
C TRP A 261 -13.75 2.68 27.61
N TRP A 262 -12.74 1.86 27.89
CA TRP A 262 -11.43 2.24 28.44
C TRP A 262 -10.29 1.29 28.06
N ILE A 263 -10.22 0.71 26.86
CA ILE A 263 -8.97 0.05 26.48
C ILE A 263 -8.06 1.09 25.81
N ARG A 264 -6.91 1.34 26.44
CA ARG A 264 -5.71 1.82 25.79
C ARG A 264 -5.28 0.77 24.76
N CYS A 265 -5.96 0.68 23.63
CA CYS A 265 -5.32 0.19 22.43
C CYS A 265 -4.13 1.13 22.19
N GLY A 266 -2.92 0.62 21.99
CA GLY A 266 -1.73 1.44 21.77
C GLY A 266 -1.79 2.38 20.55
N PHE A 267 -2.93 2.45 19.91
CA PHE A 267 -3.35 3.47 18.97
C PHE A 267 -4.14 4.55 19.72
N ARG A 268 -3.47 5.63 20.07
CA ARG A 268 -4.17 6.89 20.43
C ARG A 268 -4.88 7.41 19.18
N ILE A 269 -6.05 6.87 18.86
CA ILE A 269 -7.02 7.58 18.05
C ILE A 269 -7.75 8.51 19.02
N ARG A 270 -7.41 9.80 18.99
CA ARG A 270 -8.29 10.83 19.54
C ARG A 270 -9.50 10.86 18.61
N CYS A 271 -10.68 10.50 19.13
CA CYS A 271 -11.96 10.80 18.51
C CYS A 271 -12.13 12.31 18.40
#